data_f3e685d5a2aea89d66b7c5bd9b8b62e0
#
_entry.id   f3e685d5a2aea89d66b7c5bd9b8b62e0
#
_cell.length_a   1.000
_cell.length_b   1.000
_cell.length_c   1.000
_cell.angle_alpha   90.00
_cell.angle_beta   90.00
_cell.angle_gamma   90.00
#
_symmetry.space_group_name_H-M   'P 1'
#
loop_
_entity.id
_entity.type
_entity.pdbx_description
1 polymer ?
#
loop_
_entity_poly.entity_id
_entity_poly.type
_entity_poly.pdbx_seq_one_letter_code
_entity_poly.pdbx_strand_id
1 'polypeptide(L)'
;KVSWRTIPTVLLEDEVLDKAFSRARKAADRVDDPDKVFRVRKQMNRMVQTAADVIYSQFTEMVECWPSLDQSPQFDVAMIDACVGCDDYRHHLSMLQWAAKRITAISGQNSKKIVRTARTELMHDARKEAYGRISSVMRQVGKSLLWLSEARETLKKLPTINSELPCVVVCGAPNVGKSAFISALSSGNMEVNHYPFTTKQIHVGHFFHRRLQHQLVDTPGLLDRPMINRNAIEMQAIAALENTGSLVLFLLDGSEQCGTPMEEQLNLLEEVKGLLPETDLLVVSSKADLLNPKPEMWDEVVATEKQWRDEGSEGDPQLPLLYDTQGRPTMSATEFVGMDAMRMEIVHRVKSARDIDPLSLPEGWYRRDLDIAK
;
A
#
# COMPACT_ATOMS: atom_id res chain seq x y z
N LYS A 1 8.01 1.52 -6.31
CA LYS A 1 6.76 0.86 -5.87
C LYS A 1 6.96 0.41 -4.44
N VAL A 2 6.38 1.13 -3.50
CA VAL A 2 6.39 0.75 -2.09
C VAL A 2 5.55 -0.51 -1.94
N SER A 3 6.13 -1.60 -1.48
CA SER A 3 5.39 -2.84 -1.22
C SER A 3 5.63 -3.27 0.22
N TRP A 4 4.64 -3.06 1.05
CA TRP A 4 4.63 -3.53 2.45
C TRP A 4 4.71 -5.05 2.55
N ARG A 5 4.29 -5.76 1.50
CA ARG A 5 4.31 -7.24 1.42
C ARG A 5 5.73 -7.81 1.31
N THR A 6 6.71 -6.99 0.87
CA THR A 6 8.11 -7.42 0.70
C THR A 6 8.98 -7.23 1.94
N ILE A 7 8.46 -6.59 3.00
CA ILE A 7 9.19 -6.43 4.25
C ILE A 7 9.52 -7.81 4.83
N PRO A 8 10.81 -8.11 5.08
CA PRO A 8 11.23 -9.40 5.59
C PRO A 8 10.69 -9.67 6.99
N THR A 9 10.67 -10.93 7.40
CA THR A 9 10.27 -11.29 8.77
C THR A 9 11.24 -10.69 9.78
N VAL A 10 10.68 -10.02 10.79
CA VAL A 10 11.45 -9.44 11.89
C VAL A 10 11.77 -10.55 12.88
N LEU A 11 13.05 -10.87 13.05
CA LEU A 11 13.50 -11.80 14.09
C LEU A 11 13.54 -11.09 15.44
N LEU A 12 13.12 -11.79 16.48
CA LEU A 12 13.16 -11.27 17.84
C LEU A 12 14.58 -11.34 18.43
N GLU A 13 14.78 -10.71 19.58
CA GLU A 13 16.06 -10.54 20.25
C GLU A 13 16.86 -11.84 20.36
N ASP A 14 16.24 -12.89 20.93
CA ASP A 14 16.89 -14.18 21.16
C ASP A 14 17.26 -14.87 19.85
N GLU A 15 16.39 -14.83 18.84
CA GLU A 15 16.62 -15.41 17.52
C GLU A 15 17.83 -14.76 16.81
N VAL A 16 17.94 -13.43 16.91
CA VAL A 16 19.07 -12.68 16.35
C VAL A 16 20.37 -13.04 17.06
N LEU A 17 20.36 -13.12 18.40
CA LEU A 17 21.53 -13.50 19.21
C LEU A 17 21.97 -14.94 18.91
N ASP A 18 21.04 -15.88 18.88
CA ASP A 18 21.33 -17.29 18.62
C ASP A 18 21.93 -17.46 17.22
N LYS A 19 21.36 -16.81 16.22
CA LYS A 19 21.90 -16.82 14.85
C LYS A 19 23.31 -16.23 14.79
N ALA A 20 23.53 -15.09 15.45
CA ALA A 20 24.83 -14.41 15.45
C ALA A 20 25.91 -15.25 16.17
N PHE A 21 25.62 -15.74 17.38
CA PHE A 21 26.60 -16.51 18.16
C PHE A 21 26.87 -17.90 17.57
N SER A 22 25.86 -18.55 16.99
CA SER A 22 26.04 -19.81 16.28
C SER A 22 26.96 -19.65 15.06
N ARG A 23 26.72 -18.63 14.23
CA ARG A 23 27.59 -18.31 13.08
C ARG A 23 28.99 -17.94 13.51
N ALA A 24 29.12 -17.16 14.58
CA ALA A 24 30.42 -16.77 15.14
C ALA A 24 31.23 -17.99 15.60
N ARG A 25 30.59 -18.95 16.29
CA ARG A 25 31.22 -20.22 16.71
C ARG A 25 31.71 -21.01 15.52
N LYS A 26 30.85 -21.26 14.52
CA LYS A 26 31.21 -21.99 13.30
C LYS A 26 32.35 -21.31 12.52
N ALA A 27 32.42 -19.97 12.53
CA ALA A 27 33.49 -19.21 11.90
C ALA A 27 34.83 -19.35 12.66
N ALA A 28 34.80 -19.43 13.98
CA ALA A 28 35.97 -19.65 14.81
C ALA A 28 36.52 -21.09 14.70
N ASP A 29 35.65 -22.10 14.60
CA ASP A 29 36.01 -23.51 14.46
C ASP A 29 36.83 -23.77 13.19
N ARG A 30 36.68 -22.92 12.16
CA ARG A 30 37.44 -23.01 10.90
C ARG A 30 38.84 -22.37 10.97
N VAL A 31 39.17 -21.75 12.07
CA VAL A 31 40.48 -21.12 12.24
C VAL A 31 41.52 -22.19 12.63
N ASP A 32 42.50 -22.41 11.74
CA ASP A 32 43.64 -23.24 12.00
C ASP A 32 44.89 -22.40 12.02
N ASP A 33 45.75 -22.63 13.02
CA ASP A 33 47.07 -22.01 13.17
C ASP A 33 47.96 -22.91 14.03
N PRO A 34 49.22 -23.21 13.62
CA PRO A 34 50.12 -24.06 14.36
C PRO A 34 50.48 -23.54 15.73
N ASP A 35 50.55 -22.22 15.89
CA ASP A 35 50.78 -21.59 17.20
C ASP A 35 49.49 -21.48 18.01
N LYS A 36 49.50 -22.05 19.22
CA LYS A 36 48.33 -22.09 20.09
C LYS A 36 47.85 -20.69 20.48
N VAL A 37 48.74 -19.75 20.76
CA VAL A 37 48.37 -18.39 21.18
C VAL A 37 47.77 -17.62 20.01
N PHE A 38 48.39 -17.72 18.83
CA PHE A 38 47.85 -17.11 17.60
C PHE A 38 46.53 -17.72 17.19
N ARG A 39 46.36 -19.03 17.30
CA ARG A 39 45.11 -19.70 17.03
C ARG A 39 43.98 -19.19 17.93
N VAL A 40 44.19 -19.15 19.23
CA VAL A 40 43.20 -18.63 20.20
C VAL A 40 42.86 -17.15 19.91
N ARG A 41 43.90 -16.33 19.66
CA ARG A 41 43.69 -14.94 19.29
C ARG A 41 42.79 -14.78 18.05
N LYS A 42 43.11 -15.49 16.99
CA LYS A 42 42.30 -15.48 15.75
C LYS A 42 40.88 -15.97 15.99
N GLN A 43 40.70 -17.04 16.75
CA GLN A 43 39.40 -17.59 17.10
C GLN A 43 38.54 -16.59 17.88
N MET A 44 39.07 -16.03 18.97
CA MET A 44 38.33 -15.08 19.81
C MET A 44 37.99 -13.81 19.05
N ASN A 45 38.94 -13.29 18.25
CA ASN A 45 38.69 -12.12 17.41
C ASN A 45 37.62 -12.41 16.35
N ARG A 46 37.70 -13.57 15.69
CA ARG A 46 36.70 -14.00 14.68
C ARG A 46 35.32 -14.13 15.29
N MET A 47 35.21 -14.69 16.50
CA MET A 47 33.91 -14.80 17.21
C MET A 47 33.27 -13.44 17.44
N VAL A 48 34.04 -12.46 17.94
CA VAL A 48 33.53 -11.12 18.25
C VAL A 48 33.13 -10.38 16.96
N GLN A 49 33.97 -10.43 15.93
CA GLN A 49 33.71 -9.75 14.67
C GLN A 49 32.52 -10.38 13.95
N THR A 50 32.49 -11.70 13.79
CA THR A 50 31.40 -12.37 13.07
C THR A 50 30.05 -12.16 13.77
N ALA A 51 30.01 -12.19 15.10
CA ALA A 51 28.76 -11.92 15.83
C ALA A 51 28.24 -10.50 15.55
N ALA A 52 29.14 -9.51 15.60
CA ALA A 52 28.79 -8.13 15.31
C ALA A 52 28.37 -7.92 13.85
N ASP A 53 29.09 -8.51 12.90
CA ASP A 53 28.82 -8.39 11.45
C ASP A 53 27.46 -8.99 11.09
N VAL A 54 27.09 -10.14 11.69
CA VAL A 54 25.78 -10.76 11.48
C VAL A 54 24.64 -9.87 11.94
N ILE A 55 24.76 -9.27 13.14
CA ILE A 55 23.73 -8.39 13.68
C ILE A 55 23.68 -7.08 12.88
N TYR A 56 24.84 -6.51 12.56
CA TYR A 56 24.92 -5.30 11.75
C TYR A 56 24.24 -5.46 10.39
N SER A 57 24.62 -6.53 9.66
CA SER A 57 24.04 -6.80 8.34
C SER A 57 22.53 -7.01 8.42
N GLN A 58 22.05 -7.74 9.42
CA GLN A 58 20.63 -8.01 9.59
C GLN A 58 19.84 -6.74 9.92
N PHE A 59 20.37 -5.86 10.78
CA PHE A 59 19.68 -4.62 11.13
C PHE A 59 19.73 -3.60 9.99
N THR A 60 20.83 -3.52 9.26
CA THR A 60 20.95 -2.65 8.08
C THR A 60 19.99 -3.11 6.97
N GLU A 61 19.98 -4.39 6.64
CA GLU A 61 19.07 -4.97 5.67
C GLU A 61 17.60 -4.71 6.07
N MET A 62 17.27 -4.88 7.34
CA MET A 62 15.93 -4.61 7.86
C MET A 62 15.55 -3.14 7.65
N VAL A 63 16.42 -2.19 8.02
CA VAL A 63 16.15 -0.76 7.85
C VAL A 63 16.00 -0.38 6.37
N GLU A 64 16.83 -0.94 5.49
CA GLU A 64 16.79 -0.68 4.05
C GLU A 64 15.54 -1.27 3.36
N CYS A 65 15.02 -2.40 3.87
CA CYS A 65 13.81 -3.02 3.34
C CYS A 65 12.52 -2.31 3.77
N TRP A 66 12.56 -1.48 4.82
CA TRP A 66 11.41 -0.70 5.24
C TRP A 66 11.30 0.59 4.41
N PRO A 67 10.12 0.89 3.83
CA PRO A 67 9.95 2.07 2.99
C PRO A 67 10.28 3.37 3.72
N SER A 68 10.97 4.27 3.02
CA SER A 68 11.24 5.62 3.53
C SER A 68 9.96 6.44 3.50
N LEU A 69 9.53 6.98 4.64
CA LEU A 69 8.35 7.84 4.71
C LEU A 69 8.51 9.11 3.87
N ASP A 70 9.73 9.64 3.77
CA ASP A 70 10.00 10.87 3.02
C ASP A 70 9.94 10.68 1.50
N GLN A 71 10.02 9.43 1.03
CA GLN A 71 9.92 9.06 -0.39
C GLN A 71 8.59 8.37 -0.73
N SER A 72 7.76 8.11 0.28
CA SER A 72 6.48 7.46 0.09
C SER A 72 5.40 8.46 -0.34
N PRO A 73 4.40 8.03 -1.15
CA PRO A 73 3.25 8.84 -1.45
C PRO A 73 2.53 9.32 -0.18
N GLN A 74 1.94 10.50 -0.22
CA GLN A 74 1.24 11.08 0.94
C GLN A 74 0.13 10.16 1.47
N PHE A 75 -0.56 9.43 0.59
CA PHE A 75 -1.54 8.43 0.97
C PHE A 75 -0.94 7.34 1.86
N ASP A 76 0.19 6.77 1.44
CA ASP A 76 0.87 5.71 2.21
C ASP A 76 1.35 6.23 3.57
N VAL A 77 1.89 7.46 3.61
CA VAL A 77 2.33 8.11 4.86
C VAL A 77 1.17 8.30 5.82
N ALA A 78 0.03 8.82 5.34
CA ALA A 78 -1.17 9.00 6.17
C ALA A 78 -1.72 7.67 6.68
N MET A 79 -1.67 6.62 5.85
CA MET A 79 -2.08 5.26 6.25
C MET A 79 -1.17 4.67 7.32
N ILE A 80 0.15 4.86 7.20
CA ILE A 80 1.11 4.43 8.22
C ILE A 80 0.88 5.17 9.53
N ASP A 81 0.70 6.48 9.45
CA ASP A 81 0.44 7.31 10.62
C ASP A 81 -0.82 6.86 11.36
N ALA A 82 -1.88 6.61 10.60
CA ALA A 82 -3.14 6.10 11.12
C ALA A 82 -3.04 4.70 11.77
N CYS A 83 -2.19 3.83 11.23
CA CYS A 83 -2.13 2.42 11.65
C CYS A 83 -1.11 2.15 12.75
N VAL A 84 0.06 2.77 12.67
CA VAL A 84 1.21 2.46 13.53
C VAL A 84 1.93 3.69 14.07
N GLY A 85 1.58 4.90 13.58
CA GLY A 85 2.22 6.16 13.95
C GLY A 85 3.57 6.37 13.22
N CYS A 86 3.69 7.50 12.51
CA CYS A 86 4.92 7.84 11.78
C CYS A 86 6.12 8.07 12.71
N ASP A 87 5.89 8.63 13.89
CA ASP A 87 6.94 8.89 14.86
C ASP A 87 7.48 7.60 15.48
N ASP A 88 6.60 6.67 15.84
CA ASP A 88 6.99 5.34 16.35
C ASP A 88 7.71 4.55 15.27
N TYR A 89 7.25 4.62 14.02
CA TYR A 89 7.91 4.01 12.86
C TYR A 89 9.36 4.48 12.71
N ARG A 90 9.60 5.79 12.71
CA ARG A 90 10.94 6.37 12.64
C ARG A 90 11.78 6.03 13.88
N HIS A 91 11.19 6.10 15.06
CA HIS A 91 11.84 5.81 16.32
C HIS A 91 12.38 4.37 16.33
N HIS A 92 11.55 3.38 16.08
CA HIS A 92 11.96 1.98 16.19
C HIS A 92 12.98 1.56 15.11
N LEU A 93 12.91 2.10 13.89
CA LEU A 93 13.95 1.90 12.89
C LEU A 93 15.27 2.58 13.26
N SER A 94 15.21 3.78 13.84
CA SER A 94 16.42 4.50 14.32
C SER A 94 17.11 3.75 15.45
N MET A 95 16.34 3.07 16.31
CA MET A 95 16.89 2.22 17.38
C MET A 95 17.70 1.04 16.84
N LEU A 96 17.28 0.43 15.71
CA LEU A 96 18.08 -0.62 15.06
C LEU A 96 19.39 -0.07 14.48
N GLN A 97 19.34 1.10 13.84
CA GLN A 97 20.56 1.76 13.33
C GLN A 97 21.52 2.11 14.45
N TRP A 98 21.01 2.63 15.57
CA TRP A 98 21.79 2.89 16.75
C TRP A 98 22.44 1.62 17.30
N ALA A 99 21.69 0.53 17.44
CA ALA A 99 22.20 -0.75 17.91
C ALA A 99 23.29 -1.31 17.00
N ALA A 100 23.10 -1.28 15.69
CA ALA A 100 24.09 -1.71 14.71
C ALA A 100 25.42 -0.96 14.88
N LYS A 101 25.38 0.37 14.96
CA LYS A 101 26.57 1.21 15.22
C LYS A 101 27.21 0.90 16.57
N ARG A 102 26.40 0.72 17.61
CA ARG A 102 26.88 0.44 18.96
C ARG A 102 27.57 -0.92 19.05
N ILE A 103 27.01 -1.95 18.44
CA ILE A 103 27.56 -3.31 18.41
C ILE A 103 28.88 -3.34 17.62
N THR A 104 28.97 -2.64 16.51
CA THR A 104 30.22 -2.50 15.75
C THR A 104 31.31 -1.82 16.59
N ALA A 105 30.97 -0.79 17.36
CA ALA A 105 31.92 -0.14 18.26
C ALA A 105 32.38 -1.06 19.38
N ILE A 106 31.49 -1.86 19.98
CA ILE A 106 31.82 -2.87 20.99
C ILE A 106 32.80 -3.92 20.42
N SER A 107 32.49 -4.42 19.20
CA SER A 107 33.36 -5.36 18.49
C SER A 107 34.76 -4.79 18.28
N GLY A 108 34.88 -3.58 17.76
CA GLY A 108 36.15 -2.92 17.52
C GLY A 108 36.98 -2.70 18.79
N GLN A 109 36.34 -2.30 19.91
CA GLN A 109 37.01 -2.12 21.19
C GLN A 109 37.58 -3.44 21.74
N ASN A 110 36.79 -4.51 21.73
CA ASN A 110 37.19 -5.80 22.27
C ASN A 110 38.17 -6.54 21.33
N SER A 111 38.05 -6.39 20.02
CA SER A 111 39.03 -6.86 19.05
C SER A 111 40.41 -6.26 19.32
N LYS A 112 40.50 -4.97 19.62
CA LYS A 112 41.77 -4.33 20.01
C LYS A 112 42.34 -4.90 21.29
N LYS A 113 41.53 -5.23 22.32
CA LYS A 113 41.96 -5.89 23.55
C LYS A 113 42.53 -7.27 23.26
N ILE A 114 41.83 -8.09 22.43
CA ILE A 114 42.26 -9.43 22.05
C ILE A 114 43.60 -9.42 21.31
N VAL A 115 43.76 -8.51 20.34
CA VAL A 115 44.99 -8.44 19.53
C VAL A 115 46.22 -7.99 20.37
N ARG A 116 46.03 -7.10 21.33
CA ARG A 116 47.13 -6.52 22.13
C ARG A 116 47.69 -7.43 23.23
N THR A 117 46.95 -8.47 23.62
CA THR A 117 47.40 -9.37 24.71
C THR A 117 48.02 -10.65 24.17
N ALA A 118 49.00 -11.20 24.87
CA ALA A 118 49.55 -12.53 24.64
C ALA A 118 48.93 -13.62 25.54
N ARG A 119 48.13 -13.21 26.55
CA ARG A 119 47.53 -14.13 27.53
C ARG A 119 46.19 -14.62 27.00
N THR A 120 46.06 -15.91 26.80
CA THR A 120 44.82 -16.54 26.26
C THR A 120 43.59 -16.32 27.15
N GLU A 121 43.79 -16.30 28.47
CA GLU A 121 42.72 -16.00 29.45
C GLU A 121 42.08 -14.64 29.20
N LEU A 122 42.90 -13.60 29.04
CA LEU A 122 42.42 -12.23 28.77
C LEU A 122 41.73 -12.12 27.39
N MET A 123 42.12 -12.96 26.42
CA MET A 123 41.42 -13.03 25.13
C MET A 123 40.00 -13.60 25.31
N HIS A 124 39.85 -14.66 26.11
CA HIS A 124 38.56 -15.24 26.45
C HIS A 124 37.67 -14.26 27.23
N ASP A 125 38.26 -13.53 28.19
CA ASP A 125 37.53 -12.51 28.97
C ASP A 125 37.06 -11.36 28.09
N ALA A 126 37.91 -10.86 27.18
CA ALA A 126 37.49 -9.81 26.23
C ALA A 126 36.38 -10.27 25.31
N ARG A 127 36.36 -11.54 24.83
CA ARG A 127 35.24 -12.10 24.09
C ARG A 127 33.97 -12.17 24.94
N LYS A 128 34.10 -12.67 26.20
CA LYS A 128 32.97 -12.76 27.14
C LYS A 128 32.36 -11.39 27.45
N GLU A 129 33.21 -10.39 27.64
CA GLU A 129 32.80 -8.99 27.81
C GLU A 129 32.07 -8.47 26.59
N ALA A 130 32.59 -8.72 25.36
CA ALA A 130 31.95 -8.32 24.11
C ALA A 130 30.54 -8.91 24.00
N TYR A 131 30.39 -10.22 24.22
CA TYR A 131 29.11 -10.91 24.15
C TYR A 131 28.11 -10.39 25.17
N GLY A 132 28.52 -10.17 26.42
CA GLY A 132 27.68 -9.60 27.46
C GLY A 132 27.19 -8.19 27.12
N ARG A 133 28.06 -7.35 26.52
CA ARG A 133 27.72 -6.00 26.09
C ARG A 133 26.79 -6.03 24.84
N ILE A 134 27.06 -6.92 23.88
CA ILE A 134 26.19 -7.13 22.71
C ILE A 134 24.80 -7.56 23.18
N SER A 135 24.69 -8.56 24.05
CA SER A 135 23.41 -9.01 24.63
C SER A 135 22.68 -7.89 25.38
N SER A 136 23.44 -7.00 26.06
CA SER A 136 22.85 -5.84 26.74
C SER A 136 22.25 -4.82 25.76
N VAL A 137 22.90 -4.57 24.60
CA VAL A 137 22.37 -3.70 23.55
C VAL A 137 21.15 -4.35 22.92
N MET A 138 21.18 -5.65 22.66
CA MET A 138 20.02 -6.38 22.10
C MET A 138 18.80 -6.28 22.99
N ARG A 139 18.97 -6.44 24.32
CA ARG A 139 17.86 -6.22 25.28
C ARG A 139 17.25 -4.83 25.20
N GLN A 140 18.07 -3.80 24.96
CA GLN A 140 17.56 -2.44 24.82
C GLN A 140 16.67 -2.26 23.57
N VAL A 141 16.96 -2.98 22.50
CA VAL A 141 16.16 -2.92 21.26
C VAL A 141 15.10 -4.00 21.14
N GLY A 142 14.98 -4.90 22.12
CA GLY A 142 14.01 -5.98 22.13
C GLY A 142 12.57 -5.49 21.95
N LYS A 143 12.20 -4.38 22.65
CA LYS A 143 10.89 -3.73 22.47
C LYS A 143 10.69 -3.20 21.05
N SER A 144 11.75 -2.65 20.44
CA SER A 144 11.67 -2.15 19.06
C SER A 144 11.51 -3.27 18.06
N LEU A 145 12.18 -4.40 18.25
CA LEU A 145 12.01 -5.58 17.40
C LEU A 145 10.60 -6.16 17.50
N LEU A 146 10.03 -6.23 18.70
CA LEU A 146 8.66 -6.69 18.91
C LEU A 146 7.67 -5.74 18.20
N TRP A 147 7.79 -4.42 18.43
CA TRP A 147 6.95 -3.44 17.79
C TRP A 147 7.03 -3.50 16.25
N LEU A 148 8.24 -3.61 15.70
CA LEU A 148 8.45 -3.75 14.25
C LEU A 148 7.81 -5.04 13.69
N SER A 149 7.84 -6.13 14.46
CA SER A 149 7.17 -7.37 14.07
C SER A 149 5.63 -7.19 13.99
N GLU A 150 5.04 -6.55 14.98
CA GLU A 150 3.60 -6.26 15.02
C GLU A 150 3.18 -5.24 13.95
N ALA A 151 3.96 -4.16 13.80
CA ALA A 151 3.75 -3.15 12.78
C ALA A 151 3.80 -3.75 11.38
N ARG A 152 4.76 -4.65 11.10
CA ARG A 152 4.85 -5.37 9.84
C ARG A 152 3.58 -6.14 9.51
N GLU A 153 3.04 -6.89 10.46
CA GLU A 153 1.81 -7.66 10.24
C GLU A 153 0.58 -6.76 10.01
N THR A 154 0.58 -5.57 10.60
CA THR A 154 -0.44 -4.53 10.36
C THR A 154 -0.29 -3.92 8.98
N LEU A 155 0.92 -3.48 8.62
CA LEU A 155 1.20 -2.83 7.34
C LEU A 155 1.02 -3.75 6.14
N LYS A 156 1.28 -5.06 6.27
CA LYS A 156 1.03 -6.04 5.20
C LYS A 156 -0.44 -6.15 4.79
N LYS A 157 -1.36 -5.78 5.66
CA LYS A 157 -2.80 -5.80 5.40
C LYS A 157 -3.27 -4.54 4.67
N LEU A 158 -2.42 -3.51 4.56
CA LEU A 158 -2.76 -2.28 3.87
C LEU A 158 -2.98 -2.53 2.37
N PRO A 159 -3.97 -1.87 1.76
CA PRO A 159 -4.16 -1.90 0.32
C PRO A 159 -2.97 -1.25 -0.38
N THR A 160 -2.53 -1.84 -1.48
CA THR A 160 -1.48 -1.26 -2.30
C THR A 160 -2.14 -0.43 -3.40
N ILE A 161 -2.28 0.87 -3.18
CA ILE A 161 -2.71 1.83 -4.20
C ILE A 161 -1.45 2.36 -4.89
N ASN A 162 -1.39 2.26 -6.20
CA ASN A 162 -0.28 2.82 -6.96
C ASN A 162 -0.62 4.26 -7.37
N SER A 163 0.00 5.23 -6.73
CA SER A 163 -0.21 6.67 -7.01
C SER A 163 0.20 7.11 -8.42
N GLU A 164 0.98 6.29 -9.13
CA GLU A 164 1.38 6.58 -10.52
C GLU A 164 0.29 6.18 -11.53
N LEU A 165 -0.66 5.34 -11.12
CA LEU A 165 -1.75 4.90 -11.98
C LEU A 165 -3.01 5.74 -11.75
N PRO A 166 -3.86 5.88 -12.79
CA PRO A 166 -5.18 6.45 -12.62
C PRO A 166 -5.95 5.74 -11.53
N CYS A 167 -6.47 6.50 -10.57
CA CYS A 167 -7.24 5.98 -9.45
C CYS A 167 -8.63 6.62 -9.41
N VAL A 168 -9.67 5.80 -9.37
CA VAL A 168 -11.06 6.21 -9.22
C VAL A 168 -11.55 5.78 -7.85
N VAL A 169 -11.92 6.74 -7.02
CA VAL A 169 -12.48 6.49 -5.70
C VAL A 169 -13.99 6.37 -5.83
N VAL A 170 -14.55 5.20 -5.51
CA VAL A 170 -15.98 4.94 -5.58
C VAL A 170 -16.61 5.14 -4.21
N CYS A 171 -17.57 6.04 -4.10
CA CYS A 171 -18.22 6.40 -2.85
C CYS A 171 -19.76 6.49 -3.00
N GLY A 172 -20.46 6.70 -1.90
CA GLY A 172 -21.91 6.75 -1.83
C GLY A 172 -22.46 5.98 -0.63
N ALA A 173 -23.74 6.09 -0.36
CA ALA A 173 -24.39 5.46 0.79
C ALA A 173 -24.20 3.93 0.81
N PRO A 174 -24.44 3.25 1.94
CA PRO A 174 -24.42 1.80 1.99
C PRO A 174 -25.41 1.18 0.98
N ASN A 175 -25.05 0.03 0.42
CA ASN A 175 -25.89 -0.77 -0.50
C ASN A 175 -26.33 -0.07 -1.82
N VAL A 176 -25.73 1.05 -2.19
CA VAL A 176 -25.99 1.69 -3.49
C VAL A 176 -25.37 0.95 -4.68
N GLY A 177 -24.61 -0.12 -4.45
CA GLY A 177 -24.04 -0.95 -5.50
C GLY A 177 -22.54 -0.68 -5.79
N LYS A 178 -21.79 -0.03 -4.90
CA LYS A 178 -20.34 0.26 -5.06
C LYS A 178 -19.53 -0.97 -5.45
N SER A 179 -19.57 -2.01 -4.62
CA SER A 179 -18.80 -3.23 -4.86
C SER A 179 -19.27 -4.00 -6.10
N ALA A 180 -20.57 -3.96 -6.41
CA ALA A 180 -21.10 -4.53 -7.65
C ALA A 180 -20.56 -3.78 -8.89
N PHE A 181 -20.53 -2.45 -8.84
CA PHE A 181 -19.96 -1.60 -9.88
C PHE A 181 -18.49 -1.90 -10.14
N ILE A 182 -17.68 -1.93 -9.06
CA ILE A 182 -16.26 -2.26 -9.15
C ILE A 182 -16.04 -3.66 -9.72
N SER A 183 -16.82 -4.64 -9.25
CA SER A 183 -16.75 -6.02 -9.74
C SER A 183 -17.08 -6.12 -11.23
N ALA A 184 -18.10 -5.40 -11.68
CA ALA A 184 -18.53 -5.43 -13.07
C ALA A 184 -17.52 -4.77 -14.03
N LEU A 185 -16.80 -3.72 -13.58
CA LEU A 185 -15.76 -3.08 -14.39
C LEU A 185 -14.40 -3.76 -14.28
N SER A 186 -14.14 -4.52 -13.23
CA SER A 186 -12.84 -5.13 -12.98
C SER A 186 -12.58 -6.28 -13.96
N SER A 187 -11.41 -6.29 -14.60
CA SER A 187 -10.98 -7.33 -15.54
C SER A 187 -10.38 -8.58 -14.87
N GLY A 188 -10.44 -8.69 -13.55
CA GLY A 188 -9.90 -9.81 -12.78
C GLY A 188 -10.46 -9.86 -11.36
N ASN A 189 -9.92 -10.77 -10.54
CA ASN A 189 -10.31 -10.85 -9.14
C ASN A 189 -9.97 -9.55 -8.40
N MET A 190 -10.94 -9.00 -7.68
CA MET A 190 -10.73 -7.85 -6.82
C MET A 190 -9.77 -8.21 -5.69
N GLU A 191 -8.81 -7.34 -5.41
CA GLU A 191 -8.01 -7.45 -4.20
C GLU A 191 -8.84 -7.00 -3.00
N VAL A 192 -8.98 -7.89 -2.00
CA VAL A 192 -9.67 -7.59 -0.75
C VAL A 192 -8.63 -7.28 0.31
N ASN A 193 -8.67 -6.09 0.85
CA ASN A 193 -7.76 -5.62 1.88
C ASN A 193 -8.55 -5.10 3.08
N HIS A 194 -7.90 -5.08 4.27
CA HIS A 194 -8.49 -4.55 5.48
C HIS A 194 -7.80 -3.27 5.90
N TYR A 195 -8.58 -2.22 6.19
CA TYR A 195 -8.02 -1.10 6.95
C TYR A 195 -7.98 -1.50 8.43
N PRO A 196 -6.84 -1.37 9.09
CA PRO A 196 -6.69 -1.77 10.50
C PRO A 196 -7.61 -1.03 11.47
N PHE A 197 -8.12 0.13 11.08
CA PHE A 197 -9.00 0.98 11.90
C PHE A 197 -10.48 0.90 11.49
N THR A 198 -10.84 0.08 10.52
CA THR A 198 -12.24 -0.18 10.14
C THR A 198 -12.56 -1.66 10.21
N THR A 199 -13.79 -1.99 10.54
CA THR A 199 -14.29 -3.37 10.49
C THR A 199 -14.66 -3.81 9.07
N LYS A 200 -14.58 -2.91 8.11
CA LYS A 200 -14.97 -3.17 6.71
C LYS A 200 -13.75 -3.42 5.82
N GLN A 201 -13.97 -4.22 4.80
CA GLN A 201 -12.97 -4.55 3.79
C GLN A 201 -12.97 -3.48 2.69
N ILE A 202 -11.78 -3.16 2.17
CA ILE A 202 -11.62 -2.36 0.98
C ILE A 202 -11.43 -3.28 -0.20
N HIS A 203 -12.13 -2.98 -1.28
CA HIS A 203 -11.99 -3.68 -2.53
C HIS A 203 -11.26 -2.79 -3.53
N VAL A 204 -10.18 -3.30 -4.09
CA VAL A 204 -9.46 -2.64 -5.18
C VAL A 204 -9.65 -3.47 -6.44
N GLY A 205 -10.40 -2.91 -7.38
CA GLY A 205 -10.57 -3.46 -8.71
C GLY A 205 -9.61 -2.82 -9.71
N HIS A 206 -9.38 -3.49 -10.82
CA HIS A 206 -8.53 -3.00 -11.89
C HIS A 206 -9.17 -3.25 -13.24
N PHE A 207 -9.09 -2.27 -14.15
CA PHE A 207 -9.38 -2.49 -15.55
C PHE A 207 -8.31 -1.87 -16.45
N PHE A 208 -8.20 -2.36 -17.66
CA PHE A 208 -7.25 -1.87 -18.64
C PHE A 208 -7.97 -1.12 -19.75
N HIS A 209 -7.43 0.04 -20.13
CA HIS A 209 -7.77 0.73 -21.35
C HIS A 209 -6.47 1.08 -22.09
N ARG A 210 -6.34 0.62 -23.35
CA ARG A 210 -5.15 0.84 -24.18
C ARG A 210 -3.82 0.62 -23.43
N ARG A 211 -3.67 -0.51 -22.75
CA ARG A 211 -2.52 -0.91 -21.92
C ARG A 211 -2.29 -0.10 -20.64
N LEU A 212 -3.07 0.95 -20.38
CA LEU A 212 -3.02 1.67 -19.12
C LEU A 212 -3.95 1.00 -18.11
N GLN A 213 -3.40 0.64 -16.97
CA GLN A 213 -4.17 0.10 -15.85
C GLN A 213 -4.83 1.24 -15.08
N HIS A 214 -6.12 1.11 -14.82
CA HIS A 214 -6.91 2.00 -13.97
C HIS A 214 -7.27 1.25 -12.70
N GLN A 215 -7.23 1.95 -11.56
CA GLN A 215 -7.59 1.40 -10.27
C GLN A 215 -8.95 1.93 -9.84
N LEU A 216 -9.81 1.04 -9.34
CA LEU A 216 -11.11 1.37 -8.74
C LEU A 216 -11.03 1.04 -7.24
N VAL A 217 -11.18 2.02 -6.39
CA VAL A 217 -11.06 1.84 -4.94
C VAL A 217 -12.44 2.01 -4.30
N ASP A 218 -12.97 0.93 -3.71
CA ASP A 218 -14.16 0.99 -2.86
C ASP A 218 -13.75 1.53 -1.48
N THR A 219 -14.50 2.48 -0.97
CA THR A 219 -14.22 3.14 0.30
C THR A 219 -15.30 2.87 1.37
N PRO A 220 -15.68 1.61 1.63
CA PRO A 220 -16.71 1.32 2.61
C PRO A 220 -16.24 1.73 4.01
N GLY A 221 -17.06 2.51 4.72
CA GLY A 221 -16.75 3.04 6.03
C GLY A 221 -16.00 4.38 6.01
N LEU A 222 -15.40 4.80 4.88
CA LEU A 222 -14.72 6.09 4.78
C LEU A 222 -15.62 7.17 4.17
N LEU A 223 -16.29 6.90 3.07
CA LEU A 223 -17.13 7.86 2.33
C LEU A 223 -18.58 7.37 2.15
N ASP A 224 -19.09 6.54 3.07
CA ASP A 224 -20.43 5.94 3.01
C ASP A 224 -21.36 6.37 4.15
N ARG A 225 -20.91 7.29 5.02
CA ARG A 225 -21.68 7.79 6.19
C ARG A 225 -21.32 9.23 6.54
N PRO A 226 -22.20 9.97 7.26
CA PRO A 226 -21.96 11.35 7.66
C PRO A 226 -20.66 11.54 8.45
N MET A 227 -20.05 12.73 8.29
CA MET A 227 -18.78 13.11 8.94
C MET A 227 -18.79 13.01 10.45
N ILE A 228 -19.91 13.35 11.08
CA ILE A 228 -20.05 13.38 12.54
C ILE A 228 -19.77 11.99 13.17
N ASN A 229 -19.85 10.94 12.40
CA ASN A 229 -19.64 9.56 12.83
C ASN A 229 -18.22 9.04 12.52
N ARG A 230 -17.27 9.93 12.16
CA ARG A 230 -15.90 9.56 11.76
C ARG A 230 -14.89 9.94 12.83
N ASN A 231 -13.85 9.11 12.95
CA ASN A 231 -12.71 9.40 13.81
C ASN A 231 -11.61 10.18 13.05
N ALA A 232 -10.62 10.71 13.80
CA ALA A 232 -9.52 11.49 13.22
C ALA A 232 -8.68 10.69 12.21
N ILE A 233 -8.56 9.39 12.41
CA ILE A 233 -7.80 8.46 11.53
C ILE A 233 -8.51 8.28 10.18
N GLU A 234 -9.84 8.12 10.21
CA GLU A 234 -10.65 8.06 8.99
C GLU A 234 -10.57 9.36 8.20
N MET A 235 -10.53 10.51 8.89
CA MET A 235 -10.35 11.81 8.25
C MET A 235 -8.99 11.98 7.58
N GLN A 236 -7.92 11.47 8.19
CA GLN A 236 -6.59 11.45 7.55
C GLN A 236 -6.57 10.58 6.30
N ALA A 237 -7.20 9.40 6.34
CA ALA A 237 -7.29 8.52 5.19
C ALA A 237 -8.08 9.17 4.02
N ILE A 238 -9.14 9.93 4.32
CA ILE A 238 -9.92 10.68 3.32
C ILE A 238 -9.07 11.79 2.70
N ALA A 239 -8.41 12.60 3.52
CA ALA A 239 -7.51 13.66 3.03
C ALA A 239 -6.38 13.11 2.15
N ALA A 240 -5.89 11.91 2.48
CA ALA A 240 -4.89 11.25 1.65
C ALA A 240 -5.45 10.76 0.30
N LEU A 241 -6.72 10.38 0.22
CA LEU A 241 -7.39 10.02 -1.05
C LEU A 241 -7.47 11.21 -2.03
N GLU A 242 -7.59 12.43 -1.54
CA GLU A 242 -7.57 13.65 -2.36
C GLU A 242 -6.31 13.72 -3.25
N ASN A 243 -5.17 13.33 -2.69
CA ASN A 243 -3.89 13.33 -3.40
C ASN A 243 -3.65 12.09 -4.28
N THR A 244 -4.51 11.09 -4.20
CA THR A 244 -4.34 9.82 -4.92
C THR A 244 -5.42 9.62 -5.99
N GLY A 245 -6.63 10.11 -5.73
CA GLY A 245 -7.78 9.98 -6.63
C GLY A 245 -7.68 10.93 -7.81
N SER A 246 -7.66 10.38 -9.02
CA SER A 246 -7.80 11.18 -10.25
C SER A 246 -9.26 11.55 -10.51
N LEU A 247 -10.21 10.81 -9.92
CA LEU A 247 -11.64 10.98 -10.07
C LEU A 247 -12.36 10.41 -8.84
N VAL A 248 -13.35 11.13 -8.33
CA VAL A 248 -14.33 10.60 -7.37
C VAL A 248 -15.60 10.25 -8.11
N LEU A 249 -16.05 9.01 -8.00
CA LEU A 249 -17.30 8.54 -8.56
C LEU A 249 -18.30 8.32 -7.43
N PHE A 250 -19.33 9.16 -7.35
CA PHE A 250 -20.36 9.08 -6.33
C PHE A 250 -21.60 8.37 -6.87
N LEU A 251 -21.95 7.23 -6.26
CA LEU A 251 -23.14 6.46 -6.62
C LEU A 251 -24.35 6.89 -5.80
N LEU A 252 -25.45 7.19 -6.50
CA LEU A 252 -26.77 7.43 -5.96
C LEU A 252 -27.72 6.29 -6.36
N ASP A 253 -28.57 5.85 -5.47
CA ASP A 253 -29.65 4.89 -5.76
C ASP A 253 -31.00 5.62 -5.82
N GLY A 254 -31.44 5.96 -7.03
CA GLY A 254 -32.73 6.63 -7.26
C GLY A 254 -33.94 5.77 -6.95
N SER A 255 -33.76 4.44 -6.84
CA SER A 255 -34.84 3.53 -6.43
C SER A 255 -35.04 3.45 -4.92
N GLU A 256 -34.10 4.00 -4.14
CA GLU A 256 -34.02 3.93 -2.66
C GLU A 256 -34.01 2.51 -2.07
N GLN A 257 -33.80 1.48 -2.92
CA GLN A 257 -33.71 0.09 -2.44
C GLN A 257 -32.44 -0.19 -1.64
N CYS A 258 -31.48 0.75 -1.63
CA CYS A 258 -30.33 0.69 -0.73
C CYS A 258 -30.71 0.85 0.75
N GLY A 259 -31.91 1.30 1.06
CA GLY A 259 -32.41 1.57 2.41
C GLY A 259 -32.04 2.96 2.95
N THR A 260 -31.41 3.82 2.15
CA THR A 260 -31.06 5.20 2.47
C THR A 260 -31.90 6.14 1.61
N PRO A 261 -32.72 7.03 2.18
CA PRO A 261 -33.53 8.00 1.43
C PRO A 261 -32.66 8.90 0.55
N MET A 262 -33.22 9.37 -0.59
CA MET A 262 -32.49 10.22 -1.53
C MET A 262 -31.96 11.50 -0.88
N GLU A 263 -32.70 12.08 0.07
CA GLU A 263 -32.27 13.28 0.81
C GLU A 263 -30.97 13.03 1.59
N GLU A 264 -30.87 11.91 2.28
CA GLU A 264 -29.65 11.54 3.02
C GLU A 264 -28.49 11.24 2.06
N GLN A 265 -28.76 10.61 0.91
CA GLN A 265 -27.73 10.36 -0.11
C GLN A 265 -27.19 11.67 -0.69
N LEU A 266 -28.06 12.67 -0.93
CA LEU A 266 -27.66 14.00 -1.41
C LEU A 266 -26.90 14.79 -0.34
N ASN A 267 -27.30 14.72 0.92
CA ASN A 267 -26.55 15.32 2.01
C ASN A 267 -25.12 14.75 2.10
N LEU A 268 -24.99 13.44 1.99
CA LEU A 268 -23.67 12.78 1.94
C LEU A 268 -22.84 13.23 0.72
N LEU A 269 -23.47 13.42 -0.45
CA LEU A 269 -22.83 13.96 -1.63
C LEU A 269 -22.23 15.36 -1.38
N GLU A 270 -23.00 16.26 -0.76
CA GLU A 270 -22.51 17.61 -0.44
C GLU A 270 -21.36 17.58 0.59
N GLU A 271 -21.42 16.67 1.58
CA GLU A 271 -20.30 16.46 2.51
C GLU A 271 -19.04 15.99 1.77
N VAL A 272 -19.17 15.02 0.84
CA VAL A 272 -18.02 14.53 0.06
C VAL A 272 -17.44 15.60 -0.84
N LYS A 273 -18.27 16.46 -1.46
CA LYS A 273 -17.81 17.63 -2.23
C LYS A 273 -17.00 18.60 -1.37
N GLY A 274 -17.45 18.84 -0.15
CA GLY A 274 -16.74 19.70 0.79
C GLY A 274 -15.40 19.15 1.28
N LEU A 275 -15.28 17.82 1.29
CA LEU A 275 -14.06 17.12 1.72
C LEU A 275 -12.99 17.03 0.63
N LEU A 276 -13.38 16.99 -0.63
CA LEU A 276 -12.52 16.76 -1.79
C LEU A 276 -12.73 17.84 -2.86
N PRO A 277 -12.51 19.14 -2.52
CA PRO A 277 -12.86 20.26 -3.38
C PRO A 277 -12.05 20.33 -4.68
N GLU A 278 -10.83 19.82 -4.68
CA GLU A 278 -9.91 19.89 -5.83
C GLU A 278 -10.01 18.64 -6.74
N THR A 279 -10.81 17.65 -6.36
CA THR A 279 -10.93 16.40 -7.11
C THR A 279 -12.15 16.44 -8.04
N ASP A 280 -11.99 16.00 -9.31
CA ASP A 280 -13.12 15.86 -10.23
C ASP A 280 -14.13 14.85 -9.68
N LEU A 281 -15.41 15.21 -9.70
CA LEU A 281 -16.52 14.44 -9.13
C LEU A 281 -17.52 14.07 -10.22
N LEU A 282 -17.70 12.77 -10.44
CA LEU A 282 -18.73 12.21 -11.30
C LEU A 282 -19.86 11.61 -10.46
N VAL A 283 -21.04 12.20 -10.53
CA VAL A 283 -22.24 11.69 -9.85
C VAL A 283 -22.99 10.76 -10.80
N VAL A 284 -23.22 9.51 -10.39
CA VAL A 284 -23.85 8.47 -11.21
C VAL A 284 -25.04 7.87 -10.48
N SER A 285 -26.16 7.72 -11.17
CA SER A 285 -27.33 6.99 -10.69
C SER A 285 -27.11 5.49 -10.93
N SER A 286 -27.10 4.69 -9.89
CA SER A 286 -26.97 3.23 -9.95
C SER A 286 -28.34 2.56 -10.06
N LYS A 287 -28.34 1.23 -10.27
CA LYS A 287 -29.53 0.39 -10.31
C LYS A 287 -30.59 0.90 -11.31
N ALA A 288 -30.15 1.30 -12.48
CA ALA A 288 -31.03 1.82 -13.53
C ALA A 288 -32.15 0.84 -13.93
N ASP A 289 -31.94 -0.46 -13.73
CA ASP A 289 -32.90 -1.54 -13.89
C ASP A 289 -34.11 -1.43 -12.94
N LEU A 290 -33.95 -0.77 -11.80
CA LEU A 290 -34.97 -0.58 -10.77
C LEU A 290 -35.65 0.79 -10.83
N LEU A 291 -35.19 1.70 -11.69
CA LEU A 291 -35.78 3.03 -11.83
C LEU A 291 -37.14 2.94 -12.51
N ASN A 292 -38.07 3.81 -12.09
CA ASN A 292 -39.39 3.96 -12.71
C ASN A 292 -39.74 5.46 -12.83
N PRO A 293 -39.83 6.02 -14.04
CA PRO A 293 -39.64 5.33 -15.34
C PRO A 293 -38.18 4.92 -15.57
N LYS A 294 -37.97 3.93 -16.42
CA LYS A 294 -36.64 3.56 -16.90
C LYS A 294 -36.01 4.71 -17.69
N PRO A 295 -34.64 4.76 -17.74
CA PRO A 295 -33.94 5.74 -18.56
C PRO A 295 -34.40 5.73 -20.03
N GLU A 296 -34.39 6.90 -20.63
CA GLU A 296 -34.57 6.97 -22.09
C GLU A 296 -33.52 6.13 -22.81
N MET A 297 -33.84 5.54 -23.93
CA MET A 297 -32.97 4.64 -24.70
C MET A 297 -32.54 3.35 -23.99
N TRP A 298 -33.15 2.98 -22.85
CA TRP A 298 -32.77 1.78 -22.10
C TRP A 298 -32.77 0.52 -22.99
N ASP A 299 -33.86 0.25 -23.68
CA ASP A 299 -34.02 -0.95 -24.50
C ASP A 299 -33.06 -0.97 -25.71
N GLU A 300 -32.78 0.21 -26.29
CA GLU A 300 -31.85 0.36 -27.41
C GLU A 300 -30.39 0.08 -26.95
N VAL A 301 -30.00 0.63 -25.81
CA VAL A 301 -28.66 0.38 -25.24
C VAL A 301 -28.47 -1.07 -24.84
N VAL A 302 -29.49 -1.70 -24.23
CA VAL A 302 -29.46 -3.14 -23.89
C VAL A 302 -29.23 -3.98 -25.16
N ALA A 303 -29.95 -3.67 -26.23
CA ALA A 303 -29.83 -4.40 -27.50
C ALA A 303 -28.45 -4.20 -28.13
N THR A 304 -27.96 -2.96 -28.15
CA THR A 304 -26.65 -2.60 -28.74
C THR A 304 -25.49 -3.21 -27.99
N GLU A 305 -25.49 -3.14 -26.66
CA GLU A 305 -24.44 -3.75 -25.81
C GLU A 305 -24.43 -5.27 -25.91
N LYS A 306 -25.62 -5.88 -26.01
CA LYS A 306 -25.72 -7.32 -26.21
C LYS A 306 -25.14 -7.73 -27.55
N GLN A 307 -25.54 -7.05 -28.64
CA GLN A 307 -25.01 -7.29 -29.97
C GLN A 307 -23.48 -7.14 -30.02
N TRP A 308 -22.96 -6.06 -29.46
CA TRP A 308 -21.50 -5.79 -29.42
C TRP A 308 -20.74 -6.90 -28.71
N ARG A 309 -21.25 -7.41 -27.58
CA ARG A 309 -20.67 -8.55 -26.85
C ARG A 309 -20.73 -9.86 -27.61
N ASP A 310 -21.87 -10.14 -28.25
CA ASP A 310 -22.09 -11.39 -29.02
C ASP A 310 -21.21 -11.44 -30.28
N GLU A 311 -20.91 -10.30 -30.88
CA GLU A 311 -20.02 -10.17 -32.04
C GLU A 311 -18.54 -10.27 -31.69
N GLY A 312 -18.17 -10.30 -30.40
CA GLY A 312 -16.77 -10.34 -29.94
C GLY A 312 -15.95 -9.15 -30.42
N SER A 313 -16.59 -8.00 -30.57
CA SER A 313 -16.00 -6.80 -31.14
C SER A 313 -14.79 -6.34 -30.30
N GLU A 314 -13.61 -6.23 -30.95
CA GLU A 314 -12.41 -5.67 -30.31
C GLU A 314 -12.45 -4.14 -30.43
N GLY A 315 -12.13 -3.45 -29.34
CA GLY A 315 -12.02 -1.98 -29.29
C GLY A 315 -12.90 -1.32 -28.23
N ASP A 316 -12.93 0.00 -28.26
CA ASP A 316 -13.77 0.79 -27.37
C ASP A 316 -15.15 0.97 -27.99
N PRO A 317 -16.25 0.45 -27.40
CA PRO A 317 -17.58 0.64 -27.93
C PRO A 317 -17.96 2.13 -27.83
N GLN A 318 -18.44 2.69 -28.93
CA GLN A 318 -19.05 4.03 -28.93
C GLN A 318 -20.53 3.90 -28.51
N LEU A 319 -20.74 3.54 -27.25
CA LEU A 319 -22.07 3.39 -26.68
C LEU A 319 -22.52 4.70 -26.02
N PRO A 320 -23.81 5.08 -26.18
CA PRO A 320 -24.30 6.27 -25.52
C PRO A 320 -24.43 6.06 -24.02
N LEU A 321 -24.12 7.12 -23.24
CA LEU A 321 -24.43 7.15 -21.82
C LEU A 321 -25.95 7.21 -21.65
N LEU A 322 -26.47 6.40 -20.74
CA LEU A 322 -27.84 6.51 -20.27
C LEU A 322 -27.92 7.62 -19.22
N TYR A 323 -29.07 8.30 -19.17
CA TYR A 323 -29.33 9.35 -18.20
C TYR A 323 -30.64 9.09 -17.44
N ASP A 324 -30.64 9.38 -16.16
CA ASP A 324 -31.88 9.37 -15.36
C ASP A 324 -32.74 10.62 -15.64
N THR A 325 -33.93 10.67 -15.06
CA THR A 325 -34.86 11.78 -15.22
C THR A 325 -34.35 13.14 -14.78
N GLN A 326 -33.22 13.16 -14.06
CA GLN A 326 -32.55 14.37 -13.59
C GLN A 326 -31.27 14.70 -14.39
N GLY A 327 -31.03 14.00 -15.49
CA GLY A 327 -29.90 14.20 -16.39
C GLY A 327 -28.57 13.71 -15.81
N ARG A 328 -28.58 12.80 -14.83
CA ARG A 328 -27.37 12.18 -14.30
C ARG A 328 -27.06 10.92 -15.08
N PRO A 329 -25.78 10.65 -15.44
CA PRO A 329 -25.39 9.38 -16.00
C PRO A 329 -25.88 8.22 -15.13
N THR A 330 -26.38 7.17 -15.78
CA THR A 330 -26.95 6.03 -15.05
C THR A 330 -26.52 4.69 -15.64
N MET A 331 -26.52 3.65 -14.80
CA MET A 331 -26.12 2.30 -15.20
C MET A 331 -26.75 1.23 -14.29
N SER A 332 -26.76 -0.01 -14.77
CA SER A 332 -27.02 -1.20 -13.95
C SER A 332 -25.81 -2.13 -13.96
N ALA A 333 -25.19 -2.32 -12.81
CA ALA A 333 -24.11 -3.28 -12.64
C ALA A 333 -24.61 -4.73 -12.66
N THR A 334 -25.85 -4.96 -12.23
CA THR A 334 -26.47 -6.29 -12.18
C THR A 334 -26.83 -6.80 -13.57
N GLU A 335 -27.48 -5.96 -14.37
CA GLU A 335 -27.84 -6.26 -15.77
C GLU A 335 -26.68 -6.03 -16.74
N PHE A 336 -25.59 -5.43 -16.27
CA PHE A 336 -24.44 -4.99 -17.06
C PHE A 336 -24.83 -4.04 -18.20
N VAL A 337 -25.70 -3.08 -17.91
CA VAL A 337 -26.21 -2.09 -18.88
C VAL A 337 -25.63 -0.72 -18.57
N GLY A 338 -25.11 -0.03 -19.58
CA GLY A 338 -24.43 1.27 -19.45
C GLY A 338 -23.02 1.18 -18.86
N MET A 339 -22.51 -0.02 -18.58
CA MET A 339 -21.22 -0.21 -17.91
C MET A 339 -20.04 0.12 -18.82
N ASP A 340 -20.10 -0.25 -20.10
CA ASP A 340 -19.02 0.06 -21.05
C ASP A 340 -18.97 1.54 -21.38
N ALA A 341 -20.12 2.20 -21.55
CA ALA A 341 -20.19 3.66 -21.71
C ALA A 341 -19.64 4.38 -20.47
N MET A 342 -19.96 3.90 -19.27
CA MET A 342 -19.44 4.45 -18.01
C MET A 342 -17.92 4.27 -17.91
N ARG A 343 -17.39 3.11 -18.31
CA ARG A 343 -15.95 2.86 -18.36
C ARG A 343 -15.25 3.89 -19.25
N MET A 344 -15.82 4.20 -20.42
CA MET A 344 -15.25 5.20 -21.33
C MET A 344 -15.32 6.63 -20.77
N GLU A 345 -16.41 7.00 -20.11
CA GLU A 345 -16.55 8.29 -19.43
C GLU A 345 -15.50 8.45 -18.32
N ILE A 346 -15.29 7.42 -17.50
CA ILE A 346 -14.23 7.40 -16.49
C ILE A 346 -12.85 7.63 -17.11
N VAL A 347 -12.53 6.88 -18.19
CA VAL A 347 -11.26 7.01 -18.89
C VAL A 347 -11.07 8.43 -19.44
N HIS A 348 -12.13 9.01 -20.03
CA HIS A 348 -12.09 10.37 -20.57
C HIS A 348 -11.81 11.41 -19.49
N ARG A 349 -12.53 11.36 -18.36
CA ARG A 349 -12.35 12.30 -17.23
C ARG A 349 -10.98 12.17 -16.57
N VAL A 350 -10.54 10.96 -16.34
CA VAL A 350 -9.20 10.72 -15.74
C VAL A 350 -8.08 11.22 -16.65
N LYS A 351 -8.23 11.16 -17.98
CA LYS A 351 -7.26 11.73 -18.92
C LYS A 351 -7.24 13.26 -18.87
N SER A 352 -8.40 13.88 -18.76
CA SER A 352 -8.49 15.34 -18.70
C SER A 352 -8.02 15.91 -17.35
N ALA A 353 -8.19 15.15 -16.26
CA ALA A 353 -7.70 15.54 -14.94
C ALA A 353 -6.17 15.39 -14.77
N ARG A 354 -5.57 14.48 -15.52
CA ARG A 354 -4.12 14.40 -15.67
C ARG A 354 -3.71 15.22 -16.89
N ASP A 355 -3.42 16.49 -16.72
CA ASP A 355 -2.51 17.22 -17.59
C ASP A 355 -1.13 16.53 -17.52
N ILE A 356 -1.03 15.40 -18.21
CA ILE A 356 0.28 14.81 -18.48
C ILE A 356 0.90 15.78 -19.46
N ASP A 357 1.76 16.68 -18.92
CA ASP A 357 2.61 17.53 -19.75
C ASP A 357 3.24 16.62 -20.82
N PRO A 358 2.90 16.83 -22.10
CA PRO A 358 3.47 16.04 -23.18
C PRO A 358 5.00 15.98 -23.13
N LEU A 359 5.67 16.96 -22.53
CA LEU A 359 7.11 17.04 -22.35
C LEU A 359 7.64 16.11 -21.23
N SER A 360 6.80 15.56 -20.38
CA SER A 360 7.21 14.67 -19.26
C SER A 360 7.34 13.19 -19.66
N LEU A 361 6.92 12.80 -20.85
CA LEU A 361 7.09 11.43 -21.33
C LEU A 361 8.46 11.27 -22.02
N PRO A 362 9.17 10.13 -21.78
CA PRO A 362 10.46 9.89 -22.46
C PRO A 362 10.36 10.00 -23.97
N GLU A 363 11.37 10.62 -24.61
CA GLU A 363 11.46 10.72 -26.07
C GLU A 363 11.25 9.35 -26.73
N GLY A 364 10.24 9.24 -27.59
CA GLY A 364 9.89 8.02 -28.30
C GLY A 364 8.54 7.41 -27.91
N TRP A 365 7.94 7.79 -26.79
CA TRP A 365 6.60 7.31 -26.40
C TRP A 365 5.48 7.97 -27.23
N TYR A 366 5.68 9.20 -27.68
CA TYR A 366 4.74 9.94 -28.53
C TYR A 366 4.69 9.47 -29.98
N ARG A 367 5.82 8.96 -30.51
CA ARG A 367 5.90 8.59 -31.93
C ARG A 367 5.09 7.35 -32.30
N ARG A 368 4.76 6.49 -31.34
CA ARG A 368 3.97 5.29 -31.59
C ARG A 368 2.46 5.51 -31.62
N ASP A 369 1.96 6.54 -30.93
CA ASP A 369 0.53 6.83 -30.90
C ASP A 369 0.07 7.75 -32.06
N LEU A 370 1.00 8.52 -32.65
CA LEU A 370 0.72 9.37 -33.81
C LEU A 370 0.68 8.61 -35.15
N ASP A 371 1.35 7.45 -35.23
CA ASP A 371 1.36 6.62 -36.45
C ASP A 371 0.12 5.69 -36.56
N ILE A 372 -0.72 5.62 -35.52
CA ILE A 372 -1.99 4.85 -35.51
C ILE A 372 -3.19 5.72 -35.95
N ALA A 373 -2.99 7.03 -36.08
CA ALA A 373 -4.04 7.99 -36.50
C ALA A 373 -3.92 8.44 -37.96
N LYS A 374 -3.27 7.63 -38.82
CA LYS A 374 -3.28 7.80 -40.27
C LYS A 374 -3.82 6.59 -40.97
#